data_e8bc4369c28adc34bbb6ee85276fd440
#
_entry.id   e8bc4369c28adc34bbb6ee85276fd440
#
_cell.length_a   1.000
_cell.length_b   1.000
_cell.length_c   1.000
_cell.angle_alpha   90.00
_cell.angle_beta   90.00
_cell.angle_gamma   90.00
#
_symmetry.space_group_name_H-M   'P 1'
#
loop_
_entity.id
_entity.type
_entity.pdbx_description
1 polymer ?
#
loop_
_entity_poly.entity_id
_entity_poly.type
_entity_poly.pdbx_seq_one_letter_code
_entity_poly.pdbx_strand_id
1 'polypeptide(L)'
;MKKMLCGALLGCALAFSTFGTASADIGGEIGVYVPVGGGGGYSRTSGPEESFASFTVDKLVHELTVQKKSGRLLMEFRVSNGSDAPYTVEHQNGQVYDFLVLDKRGKVLWRWSEGMAFTQALTSSTVDAHGESVYKAEIKRADFKKFKDDAVVVMAYIVDTPYTLSAAVPETVETSSSGAAVFGAIVLGRGPIGRW
;
A
#
# COMPACT_ATOMS: atom_id res chain seq x y z
N MET A 1 68.36 23.73 17.87
CA MET A 1 67.20 24.11 17.07
C MET A 1 66.23 22.89 17.08
N LYS A 2 65.26 22.88 17.98
CA LYS A 2 64.28 21.81 18.09
C LYS A 2 62.97 22.26 17.42
N LYS A 3 62.53 21.57 16.39
CA LYS A 3 61.23 21.78 15.75
C LYS A 3 60.23 20.78 16.38
N MET A 4 59.25 21.30 17.09
CA MET A 4 58.10 20.53 17.59
C MET A 4 57.14 20.28 16.43
N LEU A 5 56.80 19.02 16.23
CA LEU A 5 55.72 18.59 15.34
C LEU A 5 54.43 18.54 16.19
N CYS A 6 53.45 19.35 15.84
CA CYS A 6 52.11 19.34 16.42
C CYS A 6 51.23 18.37 15.59
N GLY A 7 50.88 17.23 16.20
CA GLY A 7 49.98 16.27 15.57
C GLY A 7 48.51 16.66 15.83
N ALA A 8 47.76 16.91 14.76
CA ALA A 8 46.31 17.12 14.85
C ALA A 8 45.59 15.75 14.82
N LEU A 9 44.99 15.40 15.96
CA LEU A 9 44.07 14.27 16.06
C LEU A 9 42.71 14.69 15.47
N LEU A 10 42.37 14.11 14.32
CA LEU A 10 41.05 14.22 13.75
C LEU A 10 40.09 13.25 14.43
N GLY A 11 39.26 13.76 15.34
CA GLY A 11 38.21 12.99 16.01
C GLY A 11 37.04 12.75 15.06
N CYS A 12 36.86 11.52 14.59
CA CYS A 12 35.63 11.09 13.95
C CYS A 12 34.50 10.99 14.98
N ALA A 13 33.61 11.97 15.00
CA ALA A 13 32.36 11.89 15.75
C ALA A 13 31.38 10.99 14.98
N LEU A 14 31.21 9.77 15.48
CA LEU A 14 30.11 8.90 15.05
C LEU A 14 28.80 9.46 15.62
N ALA A 15 28.00 10.08 14.78
CA ALA A 15 26.65 10.45 15.13
C ALA A 15 25.79 9.18 15.18
N PHE A 16 25.52 8.70 16.38
CA PHE A 16 24.45 7.73 16.61
C PHE A 16 23.14 8.45 16.46
N SER A 17 22.43 8.21 15.35
CA SER A 17 21.03 8.56 15.23
C SER A 17 20.24 7.67 16.18
N THR A 18 19.73 8.27 17.25
CA THR A 18 18.78 7.63 18.16
C THR A 18 17.52 7.32 17.40
N PHE A 19 17.25 6.03 17.18
CA PHE A 19 15.94 5.56 16.75
C PHE A 19 14.93 5.97 17.84
N GLY A 20 14.02 6.88 17.49
CA GLY A 20 12.92 7.24 18.36
C GLY A 20 12.06 6.01 18.60
N THR A 21 11.93 5.64 19.86
CA THR A 21 10.94 4.64 20.30
C THR A 21 9.56 5.22 20.08
N ALA A 22 8.78 4.61 19.19
CA ALA A 22 7.37 4.94 19.02
C ALA A 22 6.63 4.60 20.31
N SER A 23 6.18 5.61 21.03
CA SER A 23 5.27 5.43 22.16
C SER A 23 3.91 5.00 21.64
N ALA A 24 3.47 3.82 22.02
CA ALA A 24 2.11 3.38 21.77
C ALA A 24 1.19 4.18 22.71
N ASP A 25 0.45 5.13 22.14
CA ASP A 25 -0.65 5.77 22.83
C ASP A 25 -1.86 4.84 22.78
N ILE A 26 -2.43 4.54 23.95
CA ILE A 26 -3.56 3.61 24.12
C ILE A 26 -4.87 4.31 23.68
N GLY A 27 -4.91 4.71 22.45
CA GLY A 27 -6.00 5.46 21.84
C GLY A 27 -6.17 5.20 20.35
N GLY A 28 -5.53 4.18 19.79
CA GLY A 28 -6.02 3.58 18.59
C GLY A 28 -5.30 3.73 17.28
N GLU A 29 -4.20 4.40 17.09
CA GLU A 29 -3.48 4.35 15.80
C GLU A 29 -2.15 3.59 15.92
N ILE A 30 -2.07 2.39 15.35
CA ILE A 30 -0.80 1.69 15.16
C ILE A 30 -0.37 1.90 13.72
N GLY A 31 0.53 2.86 13.50
CA GLY A 31 1.19 3.04 12.22
C GLY A 31 2.44 2.16 12.14
N VAL A 32 2.56 1.35 11.13
CA VAL A 32 3.78 0.61 10.82
C VAL A 32 4.47 1.28 9.64
N TYR A 33 5.64 1.83 9.88
CA TYR A 33 6.50 2.39 8.84
C TYR A 33 7.39 1.28 8.26
N VAL A 34 7.28 1.06 6.95
CA VAL A 34 8.16 0.15 6.22
C VAL A 34 8.99 0.96 5.23
N PRO A 35 10.28 1.19 5.47
CA PRO A 35 11.15 1.85 4.51
C PRO A 35 11.44 0.90 3.34
N VAL A 36 11.01 1.26 2.15
CA VAL A 36 11.34 0.56 0.91
C VAL A 36 12.16 1.49 0.04
N GLY A 37 13.43 1.17 -0.15
CA GLY A 37 14.37 1.72 -1.13
C GLY A 37 14.11 3.13 -1.67
N GLY A 38 14.13 4.16 -0.82
CA GLY A 38 13.95 5.56 -1.19
C GLY A 38 12.53 6.11 -1.11
N GLY A 39 11.53 5.29 -0.80
CA GLY A 39 10.16 5.69 -0.50
C GLY A 39 9.74 5.26 0.89
N GLY A 40 9.01 6.10 1.62
CA GLY A 40 8.37 5.73 2.89
C GLY A 40 6.97 5.16 2.63
N GLY A 41 6.66 4.01 3.23
CA GLY A 41 5.32 3.44 3.22
C GLY A 41 4.80 3.27 4.65
N TYR A 42 3.54 3.50 4.87
CA TYR A 42 2.90 3.24 6.15
C TYR A 42 1.49 2.68 5.94
N SER A 43 1.06 1.92 6.94
CA SER A 43 -0.28 1.36 7.00
C SER A 43 -0.85 1.61 8.38
N ARG A 44 -2.11 1.93 8.43
CA ARG A 44 -2.85 2.11 9.68
C ARG A 44 -4.23 1.47 9.58
N THR A 45 -4.77 1.05 10.71
CA THR A 45 -6.19 0.71 10.85
C THR A 45 -6.86 1.87 11.57
N SER A 46 -7.70 2.61 10.89
CA SER A 46 -8.44 3.72 11.46
C SER A 46 -9.87 3.29 11.79
N GLY A 47 -10.02 2.64 12.94
CA GLY A 47 -11.31 2.16 13.42
C GLY A 47 -11.70 0.77 12.93
N PRO A 48 -12.82 0.22 13.46
CA PRO A 48 -13.22 -1.19 13.24
C PRO A 48 -13.70 -1.49 11.81
N GLU A 49 -13.94 -0.48 10.98
CA GLU A 49 -14.52 -0.64 9.63
C GLU A 49 -13.64 -0.11 8.49
N GLU A 50 -12.45 0.41 8.78
CA GLU A 50 -11.56 0.98 7.76
C GLU A 50 -10.11 0.58 7.98
N SER A 51 -9.39 0.32 6.88
CA SER A 51 -7.95 0.18 6.84
C SER A 51 -7.36 1.02 5.70
N PHE A 52 -6.12 1.44 5.88
CA PHE A 52 -5.41 2.32 4.96
C PHE A 52 -3.97 1.86 4.78
N ALA A 53 -3.46 1.96 3.56
CA ALA A 53 -2.06 1.78 3.25
C ALA A 53 -1.59 2.86 2.28
N SER A 54 -0.35 3.29 2.39
CA SER A 54 0.24 4.27 1.48
C SER A 54 1.73 4.02 1.28
N PHE A 55 2.25 4.33 0.11
CA PHE A 55 3.68 4.46 -0.14
C PHE A 55 3.95 5.56 -1.17
N THR A 56 5.17 6.08 -1.15
CA THR A 56 5.62 7.11 -2.10
C THR A 56 6.89 6.62 -2.81
N VAL A 57 6.90 6.78 -4.13
CA VAL A 57 8.06 6.53 -4.98
C VAL A 57 8.11 7.61 -6.07
N ASP A 58 9.26 8.22 -6.27
CA ASP A 58 9.50 9.26 -7.30
C ASP A 58 8.42 10.36 -7.35
N LYS A 59 8.00 10.86 -6.17
CA LYS A 59 6.93 11.85 -6.00
C LYS A 59 5.51 11.33 -6.37
N LEU A 60 5.36 10.04 -6.68
CA LEU A 60 4.06 9.40 -6.82
C LEU A 60 3.63 8.84 -5.47
N VAL A 61 2.50 9.27 -4.99
CA VAL A 61 1.88 8.75 -3.77
C VAL A 61 0.78 7.78 -4.16
N HIS A 62 0.90 6.55 -3.68
CA HIS A 62 -0.10 5.50 -3.85
C HIS A 62 -0.81 5.29 -2.51
N GLU A 63 -2.12 5.32 -2.52
CA GLU A 63 -2.96 5.18 -1.33
C GLU A 63 -4.05 4.14 -1.59
N LEU A 64 -4.25 3.24 -0.65
CA LEU A 64 -5.32 2.25 -0.69
C LEU A 64 -6.14 2.37 0.59
N THR A 65 -7.41 2.68 0.42
CA THR A 65 -8.40 2.69 1.50
C THR A 65 -9.35 1.51 1.30
N VAL A 66 -9.56 0.74 2.33
CA VAL A 66 -10.50 -0.39 2.36
C VAL A 66 -11.49 -0.16 3.48
N GLN A 67 -12.78 -0.15 3.16
CA GLN A 67 -13.86 0.06 4.12
C GLN A 67 -14.84 -1.12 4.11
N LYS A 68 -15.22 -1.56 5.29
CA LYS A 68 -16.32 -2.53 5.46
C LYS A 68 -17.55 -1.77 5.92
N LYS A 69 -18.55 -1.65 5.05
CA LYS A 69 -19.78 -0.91 5.34
C LYS A 69 -21.01 -1.71 4.98
N SER A 70 -21.90 -1.93 5.96
CA SER A 70 -23.15 -2.67 5.77
C SER A 70 -22.96 -4.06 5.13
N GLY A 71 -21.86 -4.74 5.46
CA GLY A 71 -21.51 -6.06 4.92
C GLY A 71 -20.98 -6.06 3.49
N ARG A 72 -20.70 -4.89 2.91
CA ARG A 72 -20.00 -4.68 1.62
C ARG A 72 -18.55 -4.36 1.90
N LEU A 73 -17.67 -4.66 0.95
CA LEU A 73 -16.28 -4.22 0.97
C LEU A 73 -16.12 -3.15 -0.11
N LEU A 74 -15.73 -1.95 0.30
CA LEU A 74 -15.46 -0.80 -0.56
C LEU A 74 -13.96 -0.59 -0.63
N MET A 75 -13.43 -0.40 -1.82
CA MET A 75 -12.00 -0.22 -2.05
C MET A 75 -11.78 1.03 -2.91
N GLU A 76 -10.89 1.89 -2.48
CA GLU A 76 -10.45 3.05 -3.22
C GLU A 76 -8.93 3.05 -3.31
N PHE A 77 -8.42 3.07 -4.53
CA PHE A 77 -7.00 3.16 -4.83
C PHE A 77 -6.74 4.49 -5.54
N ARG A 78 -5.89 5.31 -4.94
CA ARG A 78 -5.53 6.65 -5.41
C ARG A 78 -4.07 6.70 -5.78
N VAL A 79 -3.75 7.32 -6.90
CA VAL A 79 -2.38 7.64 -7.31
C VAL A 79 -2.29 9.13 -7.53
N SER A 80 -1.49 9.82 -6.73
CA SER A 80 -1.27 11.26 -6.81
C SER A 80 0.15 11.55 -7.31
N ASN A 81 0.26 12.45 -8.28
CA ASN A 81 1.54 12.84 -8.86
C ASN A 81 1.99 14.19 -8.31
N GLY A 82 2.98 14.21 -7.42
CA GLY A 82 3.59 15.43 -6.86
C GLY A 82 4.72 16.01 -7.70
N SER A 83 4.92 15.55 -8.94
CA SER A 83 5.95 16.05 -9.85
C SER A 83 5.41 17.12 -10.81
N ASP A 84 6.33 17.87 -11.43
CA ASP A 84 6.03 18.90 -12.44
C ASP A 84 5.83 18.31 -13.85
N ALA A 85 5.94 16.98 -14.00
CA ALA A 85 5.75 16.26 -15.24
C ALA A 85 4.62 15.23 -15.11
N PRO A 86 3.88 14.95 -16.17
CA PRO A 86 2.87 13.88 -16.15
C PRO A 86 3.55 12.50 -15.98
N TYR A 87 2.88 11.61 -15.27
CA TYR A 87 3.26 10.21 -15.14
C TYR A 87 2.38 9.36 -16.06
N THR A 88 2.98 8.73 -17.05
CA THR A 88 2.28 7.90 -18.04
C THR A 88 2.72 6.45 -17.94
N VAL A 89 1.76 5.53 -17.95
CA VAL A 89 1.96 4.08 -17.99
C VAL A 89 1.37 3.55 -19.29
N GLU A 90 2.15 2.76 -20.02
CA GLU A 90 1.68 2.01 -21.18
C GLU A 90 1.15 0.64 -20.76
N HIS A 91 -0.01 0.24 -21.30
CA HIS A 91 -0.67 -1.00 -20.98
C HIS A 91 -0.74 -1.91 -22.21
N GLN A 92 -0.56 -3.21 -22.02
CA GLN A 92 -0.64 -4.22 -23.06
C GLN A 92 -2.06 -4.39 -23.61
N ASN A 93 -3.05 -3.90 -22.89
CA ASN A 93 -4.47 -3.97 -23.24
C ASN A 93 -5.24 -2.83 -22.55
N GLY A 94 -6.56 -2.82 -22.60
CA GLY A 94 -7.39 -1.78 -21.98
C GLY A 94 -7.52 -1.85 -20.46
N GLN A 95 -6.87 -2.81 -19.78
CA GLN A 95 -6.90 -2.89 -18.32
C GLN A 95 -5.85 -1.95 -17.71
N VAL A 96 -6.29 -0.98 -16.91
CA VAL A 96 -5.42 0.02 -16.28
C VAL A 96 -5.05 -0.38 -14.85
N TYR A 97 -5.98 -0.96 -14.10
CA TYR A 97 -5.80 -1.30 -12.68
C TYR A 97 -6.46 -2.62 -12.34
N ASP A 98 -6.14 -3.14 -11.18
CA ASP A 98 -6.84 -4.29 -10.61
C ASP A 98 -6.90 -4.22 -9.08
N PHE A 99 -7.91 -4.89 -8.50
CA PHE A 99 -8.03 -5.18 -7.09
C PHE A 99 -8.14 -6.68 -6.88
N LEU A 100 -7.48 -7.17 -5.84
CA LEU A 100 -7.52 -8.55 -5.41
C LEU A 100 -7.90 -8.62 -3.94
N VAL A 101 -8.68 -9.62 -3.56
CA VAL A 101 -8.88 -10.01 -2.17
C VAL A 101 -8.24 -11.36 -1.96
N LEU A 102 -7.40 -11.47 -0.93
CA LEU A 102 -6.57 -12.64 -0.67
C LEU A 102 -6.87 -13.24 0.70
N ASP A 103 -6.70 -14.55 0.81
CA ASP A 103 -6.67 -15.26 2.08
C ASP A 103 -5.30 -15.15 2.76
N LYS A 104 -5.18 -15.73 3.96
CA LYS A 104 -3.92 -15.79 4.75
C LYS A 104 -2.79 -16.56 4.08
N ARG A 105 -3.05 -17.32 3.03
CA ARG A 105 -2.07 -18.09 2.25
C ARG A 105 -1.71 -17.39 0.94
N GLY A 106 -2.30 -16.21 0.68
CA GLY A 106 -2.11 -15.48 -0.58
C GLY A 106 -2.94 -15.99 -1.74
N LYS A 107 -3.91 -16.89 -1.49
CA LYS A 107 -4.84 -17.35 -2.52
C LYS A 107 -5.83 -16.23 -2.83
N VAL A 108 -6.06 -15.97 -4.13
CA VAL A 108 -7.05 -15.01 -4.61
C VAL A 108 -8.44 -15.57 -4.36
N LEU A 109 -9.24 -14.82 -3.59
CA LEU A 109 -10.64 -15.12 -3.29
C LEU A 109 -11.58 -14.35 -4.20
N TRP A 110 -11.15 -13.18 -4.66
CA TRP A 110 -11.89 -12.32 -5.57
C TRP A 110 -10.93 -11.41 -6.33
N ARG A 111 -11.26 -11.14 -7.59
CA ARG A 111 -10.52 -10.22 -8.46
C ARG A 111 -11.50 -9.31 -9.18
N TRP A 112 -11.20 -8.01 -9.24
CA TRP A 112 -12.04 -7.03 -9.91
C TRP A 112 -12.15 -7.28 -11.42
N SER A 113 -11.05 -7.60 -12.08
CA SER A 113 -11.00 -7.86 -13.52
C SER A 113 -11.60 -9.20 -13.95
N GLU A 114 -11.94 -10.08 -12.99
CA GLU A 114 -12.48 -11.40 -13.30
C GLU A 114 -13.85 -11.29 -14.00
N GLY A 115 -13.95 -11.91 -15.17
CA GLY A 115 -15.15 -11.86 -16.00
C GLY A 115 -15.33 -10.57 -16.80
N MET A 116 -14.36 -9.65 -16.78
CA MET A 116 -14.34 -8.46 -17.62
C MET A 116 -13.66 -8.73 -18.96
N ALA A 117 -14.13 -8.06 -20.01
CA ALA A 117 -13.48 -8.04 -21.31
C ALA A 117 -12.76 -6.71 -21.51
N PHE A 118 -11.49 -6.77 -21.84
CA PHE A 118 -10.66 -5.59 -22.15
C PHE A 118 -10.29 -5.59 -23.64
N THR A 119 -10.12 -4.40 -24.19
CA THR A 119 -9.58 -4.26 -25.55
C THR A 119 -8.19 -4.85 -25.64
N GLN A 120 -7.85 -5.48 -26.75
CA GLN A 120 -6.52 -6.06 -26.98
C GLN A 120 -5.54 -5.08 -27.63
N ALA A 121 -5.91 -3.81 -27.72
CA ALA A 121 -5.04 -2.75 -28.22
C ALA A 121 -4.15 -2.22 -27.09
N LEU A 122 -2.93 -1.80 -27.43
CA LEU A 122 -2.07 -1.02 -26.54
C LEU A 122 -2.80 0.26 -26.14
N THR A 123 -2.81 0.55 -24.87
CA THR A 123 -3.40 1.77 -24.28
C THR A 123 -2.41 2.46 -23.35
N SER A 124 -2.73 3.65 -22.90
CA SER A 124 -1.97 4.34 -21.88
C SER A 124 -2.89 5.01 -20.87
N SER A 125 -2.43 5.12 -19.64
CA SER A 125 -3.05 5.95 -18.61
C SER A 125 -2.05 7.01 -18.13
N THR A 126 -2.56 8.21 -17.85
CA THR A 126 -1.72 9.33 -17.42
C THR A 126 -2.28 9.96 -16.15
N VAL A 127 -1.40 10.22 -15.19
CA VAL A 127 -1.67 11.09 -14.04
C VAL A 127 -0.95 12.40 -14.30
N ASP A 128 -1.70 13.47 -14.52
CA ASP A 128 -1.14 14.79 -14.84
C ASP A 128 -0.19 15.29 -13.75
N ALA A 129 0.67 16.25 -14.10
CA ALA A 129 1.50 16.96 -13.13
C ALA A 129 0.60 17.56 -12.03
N HIS A 130 0.93 17.32 -10.75
CA HIS A 130 0.15 17.71 -9.58
C HIS A 130 -1.31 17.21 -9.59
N GLY A 131 -1.62 16.21 -10.42
CA GLY A 131 -2.93 15.57 -10.55
C GLY A 131 -3.05 14.29 -9.76
N GLU A 132 -4.24 13.69 -9.82
CA GLU A 132 -4.53 12.40 -9.22
C GLU A 132 -5.44 11.54 -10.11
N SER A 133 -5.31 10.23 -9.96
CA SER A 133 -6.24 9.24 -10.51
C SER A 133 -6.81 8.41 -9.37
N VAL A 134 -8.13 8.17 -9.39
CA VAL A 134 -8.83 7.44 -8.35
C VAL A 134 -9.59 6.26 -8.97
N TYR A 135 -9.29 5.08 -8.48
CA TYR A 135 -9.91 3.82 -8.91
C TYR A 135 -10.72 3.24 -7.78
N LYS A 136 -11.94 2.77 -8.06
CA LYS A 136 -12.86 2.27 -7.04
C LYS A 136 -13.40 0.91 -7.43
N ALA A 137 -13.60 0.07 -6.43
CA ALA A 137 -14.29 -1.19 -6.56
C ALA A 137 -15.18 -1.46 -5.33
N GLU A 138 -16.24 -2.20 -5.56
CA GLU A 138 -17.16 -2.63 -4.50
C GLU A 138 -17.45 -4.12 -4.64
N ILE A 139 -17.34 -4.84 -3.53
CA ILE A 139 -17.84 -6.20 -3.43
C ILE A 139 -19.16 -6.15 -2.68
N LYS A 140 -20.23 -6.52 -3.38
CA LYS A 140 -21.59 -6.52 -2.82
C LYS A 140 -21.69 -7.51 -1.66
N ARG A 141 -22.58 -7.22 -0.73
CA ARG A 141 -22.81 -8.03 0.48
C ARG A 141 -22.99 -9.53 0.19
N ALA A 142 -23.74 -9.86 -0.85
CA ALA A 142 -24.01 -11.24 -1.21
C ALA A 142 -22.75 -12.00 -1.64
N ASP A 143 -21.84 -11.33 -2.35
CA ASP A 143 -20.61 -11.92 -2.84
C ASP A 143 -19.54 -11.93 -1.73
N PHE A 144 -19.39 -10.84 -1.00
CA PHE A 144 -18.43 -10.76 0.10
C PHE A 144 -18.74 -11.80 1.20
N LYS A 145 -20.02 -12.06 1.47
CA LYS A 145 -20.45 -13.08 2.44
C LYS A 145 -19.90 -14.48 2.14
N LYS A 146 -19.59 -14.79 0.87
CA LYS A 146 -19.11 -16.13 0.44
C LYS A 146 -17.71 -16.44 0.94
N PHE A 147 -16.89 -15.40 1.22
CA PHE A 147 -15.46 -15.56 1.58
C PHE A 147 -14.98 -14.57 2.65
N LYS A 148 -15.87 -13.82 3.29
CA LYS A 148 -15.52 -12.78 4.27
C LYS A 148 -14.68 -13.29 5.46
N ASP A 149 -14.86 -14.54 5.84
CA ASP A 149 -14.18 -15.16 6.98
C ASP A 149 -12.75 -15.63 6.62
N ASP A 150 -12.46 -15.78 5.32
CA ASP A 150 -11.13 -16.10 4.80
C ASP A 150 -10.38 -14.89 4.27
N ALA A 151 -11.08 -13.77 4.01
CA ALA A 151 -10.52 -12.56 3.43
C ALA A 151 -9.65 -11.81 4.45
N VAL A 152 -8.36 -11.66 4.16
CA VAL A 152 -7.38 -11.03 5.06
C VAL A 152 -6.77 -9.77 4.47
N VAL A 153 -6.49 -9.76 3.17
CA VAL A 153 -5.75 -8.68 2.51
C VAL A 153 -6.47 -8.24 1.25
N VAL A 154 -6.54 -6.94 1.03
CA VAL A 154 -6.84 -6.32 -0.27
C VAL A 154 -5.53 -5.86 -0.89
N MET A 155 -5.33 -6.17 -2.16
CA MET A 155 -4.24 -5.64 -2.97
C MET A 155 -4.80 -4.76 -4.08
N ALA A 156 -4.08 -3.68 -4.40
CA ALA A 156 -4.38 -2.81 -5.55
C ALA A 156 -3.09 -2.45 -6.28
N TYR A 157 -3.17 -2.33 -7.59
CA TYR A 157 -2.03 -1.95 -8.43
C TYR A 157 -2.49 -1.36 -9.77
N ILE A 158 -1.59 -0.57 -10.37
CA ILE A 158 -1.68 -0.20 -11.79
C ILE A 158 -1.04 -1.34 -12.59
N VAL A 159 -1.77 -1.86 -13.57
CA VAL A 159 -1.28 -2.94 -14.45
C VAL A 159 -0.03 -2.47 -15.20
N ASP A 160 0.89 -3.38 -15.48
CA ASP A 160 2.17 -3.13 -16.14
C ASP A 160 3.14 -2.22 -15.35
N THR A 161 2.89 -1.99 -14.05
CA THR A 161 3.84 -1.36 -13.14
C THR A 161 4.38 -2.37 -12.12
N PRO A 162 5.57 -2.14 -11.53
CA PRO A 162 6.12 -3.01 -10.51
C PRO A 162 5.54 -2.78 -9.10
N TYR A 163 4.61 -1.83 -8.95
CA TYR A 163 4.12 -1.37 -7.67
C TYR A 163 2.79 -2.01 -7.30
N THR A 164 2.74 -2.60 -6.12
CA THR A 164 1.51 -3.17 -5.55
C THR A 164 1.36 -2.67 -4.13
N LEU A 165 0.17 -2.24 -3.78
CA LEU A 165 -0.17 -1.77 -2.44
C LEU A 165 -1.17 -2.75 -1.79
N SER A 166 -0.95 -3.04 -0.51
CA SER A 166 -1.79 -3.98 0.25
C SER A 166 -2.28 -3.35 1.53
N ALA A 167 -3.56 -3.55 1.84
CA ALA A 167 -4.18 -3.17 3.09
C ALA A 167 -4.95 -4.36 3.69
N ALA A 168 -5.07 -4.42 5.02
CA ALA A 168 -5.87 -5.45 5.67
C ALA A 168 -7.36 -5.30 5.32
N VAL A 169 -8.07 -6.41 5.24
CA VAL A 169 -9.54 -6.36 5.29
C VAL A 169 -9.95 -5.97 6.72
N PRO A 170 -10.76 -4.91 6.92
CA PRO A 170 -11.16 -4.50 8.25
C PRO A 170 -11.93 -5.61 8.97
N GLU A 171 -11.47 -5.99 10.16
CA GLU A 171 -12.20 -6.93 11.01
C GLU A 171 -13.29 -6.18 11.77
N THR A 172 -14.47 -6.76 11.83
CA THR A 172 -15.48 -6.30 12.79
C THR A 172 -15.00 -6.75 14.16
N VAL A 173 -14.44 -5.84 14.95
CA VAL A 173 -14.09 -6.13 16.34
C VAL A 173 -15.39 -6.38 17.09
N GLU A 174 -15.76 -7.65 17.23
CA GLU A 174 -16.61 -8.04 18.36
C GLU A 174 -15.71 -7.81 19.59
N THR A 175 -16.15 -6.96 20.49
CA THR A 175 -15.44 -6.56 21.71
C THR A 175 -15.22 -7.77 22.63
N SER A 176 -14.27 -8.62 22.29
CA SER A 176 -13.65 -9.56 23.19
C SER A 176 -12.22 -9.09 23.42
N SER A 177 -11.99 -8.57 24.61
CA SER A 177 -10.73 -8.07 25.12
C SER A 177 -9.63 -9.12 25.04
N SER A 178 -8.84 -9.14 23.98
CA SER A 178 -7.46 -9.62 24.01
C SER A 178 -6.85 -9.67 22.59
N GLY A 179 -5.82 -8.85 22.36
CA GLY A 179 -4.87 -9.02 21.26
C GLY A 179 -5.10 -8.08 20.07
N ALA A 180 -4.39 -6.97 20.04
CA ALA A 180 -4.28 -6.15 18.87
C ALA A 180 -3.59 -6.96 17.75
N ALA A 181 -4.30 -7.25 16.68
CA ALA A 181 -3.71 -7.80 15.47
C ALA A 181 -3.02 -6.67 14.70
N VAL A 182 -1.70 -6.72 14.62
CA VAL A 182 -0.89 -5.78 13.84
C VAL A 182 -0.84 -6.31 12.42
N PHE A 183 -1.52 -5.67 11.48
CA PHE A 183 -1.38 -5.95 10.06
C PHE A 183 -0.47 -4.88 9.44
N GLY A 184 0.68 -5.29 8.94
CA GLY A 184 1.59 -4.42 8.22
C GLY A 184 1.18 -4.28 6.74
N ALA A 185 1.42 -3.11 6.15
CA ALA A 185 1.38 -2.96 4.70
C ALA A 185 2.56 -3.74 4.11
N ILE A 186 2.28 -4.64 3.18
CA ILE A 186 3.31 -5.35 2.43
C ILE A 186 3.40 -4.67 1.07
N VAL A 187 4.48 -3.95 0.84
CA VAL A 187 4.84 -3.47 -0.50
C VAL A 187 5.68 -4.55 -1.15
N LEU A 188 5.08 -5.32 -2.05
CA LEU A 188 5.80 -6.30 -2.84
C LEU A 188 6.40 -5.58 -4.05
N GLY A 189 7.63 -5.11 -3.89
CA GLY A 189 8.43 -4.62 -5.00
C GLY A 189 9.16 -5.77 -5.69
N ARG A 190 9.06 -5.80 -7.02
CA ARG A 190 9.75 -6.63 -8.02
C ARG A 190 9.11 -7.98 -8.37
N GLY A 191 8.54 -7.95 -9.51
CA GLY A 191 8.27 -9.04 -10.42
C GLY A 191 6.89 -8.86 -11.05
N PRO A 192 6.74 -9.11 -12.35
CA PRO A 192 5.42 -9.26 -12.90
C PRO A 192 4.74 -10.35 -12.09
N ILE A 193 3.58 -10.04 -11.52
CA ILE A 193 2.74 -11.08 -10.92
C ILE A 193 2.50 -12.07 -12.05
N GLY A 194 3.08 -13.25 -11.91
CA GLY A 194 3.03 -14.26 -12.96
C GLY A 194 1.61 -14.45 -13.44
N ARG A 195 1.45 -14.54 -14.77
CA ARG A 195 0.18 -14.90 -15.37
C ARG A 195 -0.21 -16.28 -14.84
N TRP A 196 -1.25 -16.32 -14.07
CA TRP A 196 -1.94 -17.55 -13.68
C TRP A 196 -3.04 -17.85 -14.69
#